data_178cd1f82867907026447972a7c0884b
#
_entry.id   178cd1f82867907026447972a7c0884b
#
_cell.length_a   1.000
_cell.length_b   1.000
_cell.length_c   1.000
_cell.angle_alpha   90.00
_cell.angle_beta   90.00
_cell.angle_gamma   90.00
#
_symmetry.space_group_name_H-M   'P 1'
#
loop_
_entity.id
_entity.type
_entity.pdbx_description
1 polymer ?
#
loop_
_entity_poly.entity_id
_entity_poly.type
_entity_poly.pdbx_seq_one_letter_code
_entity_poly.pdbx_strand_id
1 'polypeptide(L)'
;MHADHSGRKEAREEGETARTLLSKSRQESAYAGGEPILEVRDLVKHYPLTQGILIKKQVGAVKAVDGVTFDLGAGETLGVVGESGCGKSTVARLLVQLEKPTSGAIRYKGEDITKLSGRALKAVRRNIQMVFQDPYTSLNPRMTVGDIIGEPYEIHPEVAPKGSRRRKVQDLLDVVGLNPEYINRYPHQFSGGQRQRIGIARGLALNPEIIVADEPVSALDVSVQAQVVNLLDRLQAEFNLSYVFIAHDLSIVRHISDRVGVMYLGRFVEIGTDAEIYDHPTHPYTQALLSAVPVPDPAAREFRERIILHGDVPSPANPPSGCRFRTRCWKAQERCELEVPLLAVPAVFQDVDTPAQHPSACHFAEEKRVVPPEGTLDAVPGEGGQEQAAARATEAAEATGATGATEAAEQPGAADRDEGPPPPSGSSRAV
;
A
#
# COMPACT_ATOMS: atom_id res chain seq x y z
N MET A 1 6.17 -31.42 31.79
CA MET A 1 5.68 -30.39 30.86
C MET A 1 6.89 -29.62 30.31
N HIS A 2 7.69 -30.27 29.45
CA HIS A 2 8.84 -29.64 28.78
C HIS A 2 8.92 -30.23 27.36
N ALA A 3 8.03 -29.80 26.49
CA ALA A 3 8.10 -30.13 25.07
C ALA A 3 7.18 -29.18 24.28
N ASP A 4 7.61 -27.94 24.03
CA ASP A 4 7.01 -27.10 22.98
C ASP A 4 7.83 -25.85 22.60
N HIS A 5 9.11 -25.76 22.99
CA HIS A 5 9.94 -24.61 22.61
C HIS A 5 10.84 -24.88 21.40
N SER A 6 11.15 -26.16 21.07
CA SER A 6 12.00 -26.48 19.92
C SER A 6 11.25 -26.34 18.57
N GLY A 7 10.02 -26.81 18.49
CA GLY A 7 9.24 -26.74 17.25
C GLY A 7 8.86 -25.31 16.79
N ARG A 8 8.77 -24.36 17.73
CA ARG A 8 8.54 -22.94 17.39
C ARG A 8 9.79 -22.22 16.87
N LYS A 9 10.98 -22.64 17.31
CA LYS A 9 12.25 -22.10 16.79
C LYS A 9 12.53 -22.62 15.38
N GLU A 10 12.37 -23.92 15.14
CA GLU A 10 12.59 -24.51 13.83
C GLU A 10 11.61 -23.96 12.76
N ALA A 11 10.31 -23.82 13.08
CA ALA A 11 9.33 -23.20 12.17
C ALA A 11 9.60 -21.72 11.87
N ARG A 12 10.27 -21.01 12.79
CA ARG A 12 10.66 -19.61 12.61
C ARG A 12 11.91 -19.48 11.73
N GLU A 13 12.91 -20.35 11.92
CA GLU A 13 14.13 -20.41 11.11
C GLU A 13 13.85 -20.89 9.68
N GLU A 14 12.94 -21.86 9.48
CA GLU A 14 12.49 -22.30 8.15
C GLU A 14 11.73 -21.19 7.41
N GLY A 15 10.87 -20.43 8.11
CA GLY A 15 10.15 -19.27 7.55
C GLY A 15 11.08 -18.13 7.15
N GLU A 16 12.14 -17.88 7.91
CA GLU A 16 13.12 -16.83 7.66
C GLU A 16 14.07 -17.18 6.52
N THR A 17 14.48 -18.46 6.43
CA THR A 17 15.28 -19.00 5.32
C THR A 17 14.51 -19.00 4.02
N ALA A 18 13.21 -19.37 4.04
CA ALA A 18 12.34 -19.31 2.89
C ALA A 18 12.12 -17.86 2.40
N ARG A 19 11.95 -16.90 3.32
CA ARG A 19 11.85 -15.46 3.00
C ARG A 19 13.11 -14.93 2.32
N THR A 20 14.29 -15.26 2.84
CA THR A 20 15.59 -14.84 2.28
C THR A 20 15.83 -15.46 0.90
N LEU A 21 15.42 -16.69 0.67
CA LEU A 21 15.54 -17.36 -0.63
C LEU A 21 14.54 -16.80 -1.64
N LEU A 22 13.31 -16.48 -1.24
CA LEU A 22 12.31 -15.86 -2.10
C LEU A 22 12.69 -14.42 -2.47
N SER A 23 13.23 -13.63 -1.53
CA SER A 23 13.71 -12.28 -1.82
C SER A 23 14.91 -12.27 -2.77
N LYS A 24 15.85 -13.22 -2.62
CA LYS A 24 16.99 -13.37 -3.55
C LYS A 24 16.55 -13.81 -4.94
N SER A 25 15.63 -14.77 -5.06
CA SER A 25 15.11 -15.22 -6.36
C SER A 25 14.30 -14.12 -7.06
N ARG A 26 13.63 -13.24 -6.32
CA ARG A 26 12.93 -12.07 -6.84
C ARG A 26 13.89 -11.00 -7.37
N GLN A 27 14.95 -10.68 -6.62
CA GLN A 27 15.96 -9.71 -7.05
C GLN A 27 16.67 -10.15 -8.35
N GLU A 28 16.92 -11.45 -8.52
CA GLU A 28 17.50 -12.00 -9.74
C GLU A 28 16.50 -12.03 -10.92
N SER A 29 15.19 -12.17 -10.67
CA SER A 29 14.14 -12.20 -11.70
C SER A 29 13.71 -10.81 -12.18
N ALA A 30 13.64 -9.83 -11.29
CA ALA A 30 13.09 -8.50 -11.60
C ALA A 30 14.00 -7.64 -12.52
N TYR A 31 15.29 -7.98 -12.67
CA TYR A 31 16.26 -7.19 -13.44
C TYR A 31 16.95 -7.95 -14.57
N ALA A 32 16.50 -9.16 -14.89
CA ALA A 32 17.08 -9.96 -15.99
C ALA A 32 16.61 -9.46 -17.36
N GLY A 33 16.88 -8.19 -17.75
CA GLY A 33 16.96 -7.69 -19.13
C GLY A 33 15.87 -8.13 -20.13
N GLY A 34 14.72 -8.62 -19.69
CA GLY A 34 13.60 -9.04 -20.51
C GLY A 34 12.75 -7.84 -20.95
N GLU A 35 12.01 -8.00 -22.07
CA GLU A 35 11.05 -6.98 -22.51
C GLU A 35 9.96 -6.80 -21.42
N PRO A 36 9.60 -5.55 -21.06
CA PRO A 36 8.57 -5.30 -20.07
C PRO A 36 7.21 -5.79 -20.57
N ILE A 37 6.42 -6.40 -19.67
CA ILE A 37 5.06 -6.83 -19.99
C ILE A 37 4.11 -5.64 -20.17
N LEU A 38 4.37 -4.54 -19.42
CA LEU A 38 3.61 -3.29 -19.51
C LEU A 38 4.57 -2.11 -19.53
N GLU A 39 4.38 -1.20 -20.51
CA GLU A 39 5.11 0.06 -20.60
C GLU A 39 4.13 1.23 -20.53
N VAL A 40 4.44 2.19 -19.69
CA VAL A 40 3.68 3.44 -19.55
C VAL A 40 4.61 4.60 -19.89
N ARG A 41 4.24 5.44 -20.85
CA ARG A 41 5.06 6.55 -21.34
C ARG A 41 4.27 7.85 -21.34
N ASP A 42 4.74 8.82 -20.58
CA ASP A 42 4.20 10.19 -20.49
C ASP A 42 2.67 10.21 -20.31
N LEU A 43 2.15 9.33 -19.46
CA LEU A 43 0.73 9.15 -19.28
C LEU A 43 0.11 10.38 -18.62
N VAL A 44 -0.89 10.97 -19.28
CA VAL A 44 -1.60 12.16 -18.81
C VAL A 44 -3.10 11.90 -18.73
N LYS A 45 -3.72 12.32 -17.63
CA LYS A 45 -5.17 12.40 -17.48
C LYS A 45 -5.55 13.73 -16.81
N HIS A 46 -6.15 14.60 -17.60
CA HIS A 46 -6.69 15.87 -17.14
C HIS A 46 -8.23 15.83 -17.26
N TYR A 47 -8.92 16.08 -16.15
CA TYR A 47 -10.36 16.18 -16.13
C TYR A 47 -10.76 17.63 -16.32
N PRO A 48 -11.51 17.99 -17.39
CA PRO A 48 -11.88 19.38 -17.65
C PRO A 48 -12.83 19.89 -16.58
N LEU A 49 -12.53 21.08 -16.04
CA LEU A 49 -13.42 21.85 -15.20
C LEU A 49 -14.28 22.75 -16.11
N THR A 50 -15.58 22.54 -16.08
CA THR A 50 -16.53 23.31 -16.91
C THR A 50 -17.45 24.17 -16.04
N GLN A 51 -17.70 25.40 -16.47
CA GLN A 51 -18.62 26.33 -15.83
C GLN A 51 -19.75 26.71 -16.79
N GLY A 52 -20.95 26.87 -16.27
CA GLY A 52 -22.15 27.25 -17.01
C GLY A 52 -23.17 26.12 -17.12
N ILE A 53 -24.48 26.49 -17.08
CA ILE A 53 -25.59 25.54 -17.11
C ILE A 53 -26.02 25.28 -18.56
N LEU A 54 -26.11 26.30 -19.40
CA LEU A 54 -26.55 26.20 -20.80
C LEU A 54 -25.36 26.07 -21.78
N ILE A 55 -24.28 26.83 -21.54
CA ILE A 55 -23.05 26.76 -22.34
C ILE A 55 -21.94 26.37 -21.41
N LYS A 56 -21.48 25.13 -21.51
CA LYS A 56 -20.33 24.62 -20.71
C LYS A 56 -19.05 25.20 -21.30
N LYS A 57 -18.45 26.19 -20.62
CA LYS A 57 -17.11 26.71 -20.96
C LYS A 57 -16.07 26.04 -20.08
N GLN A 58 -15.00 25.53 -20.67
CA GLN A 58 -13.86 25.00 -19.92
C GLN A 58 -13.10 26.15 -19.25
N VAL A 59 -12.99 26.12 -17.93
CA VAL A 59 -12.33 27.14 -17.11
C VAL A 59 -10.99 26.63 -16.50
N GLY A 60 -10.71 25.35 -16.62
CA GLY A 60 -9.49 24.72 -16.11
C GLY A 60 -9.51 23.21 -16.31
N ALA A 61 -8.59 22.52 -15.65
CA ALA A 61 -8.58 21.07 -15.60
C ALA A 61 -7.93 20.55 -14.30
N VAL A 62 -8.46 19.47 -13.74
CA VAL A 62 -7.81 18.73 -12.66
C VAL A 62 -6.76 17.83 -13.28
N LYS A 63 -5.49 18.06 -12.97
CA LYS A 63 -4.33 17.28 -13.48
C LYS A 63 -4.11 16.05 -12.60
N ALA A 64 -4.99 15.06 -12.72
CA ALA A 64 -4.95 13.87 -11.86
C ALA A 64 -3.72 12.99 -12.13
N VAL A 65 -3.33 12.86 -13.41
CA VAL A 65 -2.08 12.22 -13.86
C VAL A 65 -1.44 13.15 -14.87
N ASP A 66 -0.15 13.44 -14.74
CA ASP A 66 0.50 14.49 -15.53
C ASP A 66 1.96 14.14 -15.90
N GLY A 67 2.12 13.11 -16.74
CA GLY A 67 3.42 12.65 -17.25
C GLY A 67 4.01 11.51 -16.42
N VAL A 68 3.21 10.48 -16.13
CA VAL A 68 3.67 9.27 -15.44
C VAL A 68 4.32 8.33 -16.44
N THR A 69 5.55 7.88 -16.15
CA THR A 69 6.34 6.94 -16.96
C THR A 69 6.92 5.85 -16.07
N PHE A 70 6.71 4.59 -16.44
CA PHE A 70 7.30 3.42 -15.79
C PHE A 70 7.16 2.18 -16.66
N ASP A 71 7.92 1.14 -16.32
CA ASP A 71 7.83 -0.19 -16.87
C ASP A 71 7.47 -1.20 -15.79
N LEU A 72 6.79 -2.29 -16.17
CA LEU A 72 6.51 -3.44 -15.33
C LEU A 72 7.03 -4.70 -16.01
N GLY A 73 7.87 -5.45 -15.32
CA GLY A 73 8.37 -6.75 -15.76
C GLY A 73 7.34 -7.87 -15.58
N ALA A 74 7.55 -9.00 -16.27
CA ALA A 74 6.74 -10.19 -16.04
C ALA A 74 7.07 -10.78 -14.66
N GLY A 75 6.04 -11.08 -13.86
CA GLY A 75 6.19 -11.58 -12.49
C GLY A 75 6.63 -10.54 -11.47
N GLU A 76 6.76 -9.26 -11.86
CA GLU A 76 7.15 -8.13 -10.99
C GLU A 76 5.95 -7.54 -10.27
N THR A 77 6.18 -7.03 -9.05
CA THR A 77 5.26 -6.15 -8.33
C THR A 77 5.81 -4.74 -8.25
N LEU A 78 5.15 -3.79 -8.95
CA LEU A 78 5.39 -2.36 -8.78
C LEU A 78 4.41 -1.79 -7.74
N GLY A 79 4.94 -1.39 -6.57
CA GLY A 79 4.20 -0.63 -5.57
C GLY A 79 4.04 0.83 -5.98
N VAL A 80 2.84 1.40 -5.82
CA VAL A 80 2.59 2.83 -6.05
C VAL A 80 2.05 3.45 -4.78
N VAL A 81 2.82 4.36 -4.20
CA VAL A 81 2.51 5.01 -2.92
C VAL A 81 2.38 6.53 -3.04
N GLY A 82 1.75 7.16 -2.07
CA GLY A 82 1.59 8.62 -1.98
C GLY A 82 0.32 9.02 -1.25
N GLU A 83 0.20 10.30 -0.92
CA GLU A 83 -0.97 10.85 -0.20
C GLU A 83 -2.28 10.62 -0.96
N SER A 84 -3.41 10.61 -0.23
CA SER A 84 -4.75 10.51 -0.83
C SER A 84 -4.97 11.64 -1.84
N GLY A 85 -5.61 11.32 -2.98
CA GLY A 85 -5.87 12.28 -4.05
C GLY A 85 -4.67 12.62 -4.94
N CYS A 86 -3.48 12.03 -4.77
CA CYS A 86 -2.33 12.29 -5.64
C CYS A 86 -2.43 11.68 -7.06
N GLY A 87 -3.47 10.88 -7.36
CA GLY A 87 -3.74 10.34 -8.70
C GLY A 87 -3.58 8.81 -8.86
N LYS A 88 -3.25 8.06 -7.82
CA LYS A 88 -2.99 6.60 -7.85
C LYS A 88 -4.14 5.79 -8.46
N SER A 89 -5.37 5.96 -7.95
CA SER A 89 -6.54 5.25 -8.48
C SER A 89 -6.89 5.68 -9.91
N THR A 90 -6.52 6.89 -10.32
CA THR A 90 -6.65 7.32 -11.72
C THR A 90 -5.67 6.54 -12.59
N VAL A 91 -4.41 6.37 -12.17
CA VAL A 91 -3.45 5.50 -12.87
C VAL A 91 -4.01 4.09 -13.00
N ALA A 92 -4.52 3.48 -11.91
CA ALA A 92 -5.13 2.16 -11.95
C ALA A 92 -6.22 2.04 -13.04
N ARG A 93 -7.17 2.99 -13.08
CA ARG A 93 -8.27 2.98 -14.06
C ARG A 93 -7.79 3.17 -15.51
N LEU A 94 -6.72 3.92 -15.71
CA LEU A 94 -6.09 4.08 -17.02
C LEU A 94 -5.43 2.78 -17.49
N LEU A 95 -4.71 2.08 -16.61
CA LEU A 95 -4.01 0.83 -16.93
C LEU A 95 -4.99 -0.26 -17.38
N VAL A 96 -6.12 -0.42 -16.71
CA VAL A 96 -7.16 -1.38 -17.08
C VAL A 96 -8.12 -0.85 -18.16
N GLN A 97 -7.81 0.32 -18.74
CA GLN A 97 -8.61 0.98 -19.78
C GLN A 97 -10.10 1.23 -19.39
N LEU A 98 -10.39 1.39 -18.09
CA LEU A 98 -11.69 1.90 -17.62
C LEU A 98 -11.88 3.35 -18.01
N GLU A 99 -10.77 4.10 -18.02
CA GLU A 99 -10.72 5.48 -18.49
C GLU A 99 -9.71 5.62 -19.64
N LYS A 100 -9.97 6.58 -20.52
CA LYS A 100 -9.04 6.92 -21.60
C LYS A 100 -8.09 8.01 -21.13
N PRO A 101 -6.77 7.92 -21.43
CA PRO A 101 -5.84 9.00 -21.16
C PRO A 101 -6.14 10.24 -22.01
N THR A 102 -5.69 11.41 -21.56
CA THR A 102 -5.70 12.64 -22.33
C THR A 102 -4.58 12.62 -23.38
N SER A 103 -3.40 12.11 -22.98
CA SER A 103 -2.25 11.87 -23.85
C SER A 103 -1.32 10.83 -23.21
N GLY A 104 -0.23 10.49 -23.91
CA GLY A 104 0.67 9.42 -23.51
C GLY A 104 0.29 8.07 -24.09
N ALA A 105 1.04 7.04 -23.76
CA ALA A 105 0.84 5.68 -24.26
C ALA A 105 0.92 4.65 -23.13
N ILE A 106 0.11 3.60 -23.27
CA ILE A 106 0.21 2.37 -22.48
C ILE A 106 0.39 1.24 -23.48
N ARG A 107 1.50 0.50 -23.36
CA ARG A 107 1.78 -0.65 -24.20
C ARG A 107 1.75 -1.91 -23.36
N TYR A 108 1.02 -2.89 -23.84
CA TYR A 108 0.99 -4.23 -23.28
C TYR A 108 1.64 -5.19 -24.28
N LYS A 109 2.75 -5.84 -23.87
CA LYS A 109 3.58 -6.68 -24.74
C LYS A 109 3.97 -5.98 -26.07
N GLY A 110 4.41 -4.72 -25.96
CA GLY A 110 4.80 -3.88 -27.09
C GLY A 110 3.65 -3.23 -27.89
N GLU A 111 2.40 -3.68 -27.75
CA GLU A 111 1.24 -3.13 -28.46
C GLU A 111 0.60 -1.96 -27.69
N ASP A 112 0.38 -0.83 -28.35
CA ASP A 112 -0.33 0.32 -27.78
C ASP A 112 -1.81 0.02 -27.58
N ILE A 113 -2.24 -0.02 -26.31
CA ILE A 113 -3.61 -0.31 -25.92
C ILE A 113 -4.48 0.93 -25.70
N THR A 114 -3.91 2.14 -25.74
CA THR A 114 -4.62 3.38 -25.39
C THR A 114 -5.81 3.71 -26.28
N LYS A 115 -5.71 3.34 -27.56
CA LYS A 115 -6.74 3.64 -28.58
C LYS A 115 -7.66 2.47 -28.90
N LEU A 116 -7.46 1.33 -28.26
CA LEU A 116 -8.23 0.12 -28.53
C LEU A 116 -9.73 0.32 -28.17
N SER A 117 -10.59 -0.38 -28.90
CA SER A 117 -12.03 -0.42 -28.68
C SER A 117 -12.62 -1.78 -29.12
N GLY A 118 -13.87 -2.02 -28.74
CA GLY A 118 -14.59 -3.23 -29.17
C GLY A 118 -13.87 -4.54 -28.78
N ARG A 119 -13.69 -5.43 -29.75
CA ARG A 119 -13.13 -6.78 -29.52
C ARG A 119 -11.66 -6.74 -29.06
N ALA A 120 -10.83 -5.85 -29.62
CA ALA A 120 -9.43 -5.72 -29.23
C ALA A 120 -9.30 -5.27 -27.78
N LEU A 121 -10.05 -4.27 -27.35
CA LEU A 121 -10.08 -3.84 -25.95
C LEU A 121 -10.59 -4.96 -25.02
N LYS A 122 -11.59 -5.72 -25.42
CA LYS A 122 -12.10 -6.87 -24.67
C LYS A 122 -11.00 -7.93 -24.46
N ALA A 123 -10.18 -8.21 -25.49
CA ALA A 123 -9.08 -9.16 -25.39
C ALA A 123 -8.00 -8.70 -24.40
N VAL A 124 -7.62 -7.41 -24.42
CA VAL A 124 -6.66 -6.84 -23.46
C VAL A 124 -7.20 -6.87 -22.03
N ARG A 125 -8.46 -6.49 -21.83
CA ARG A 125 -9.10 -6.52 -20.51
C ARG A 125 -9.19 -7.92 -19.89
N ARG A 126 -9.11 -8.98 -20.68
CA ARG A 126 -8.97 -10.34 -20.17
C ARG A 126 -7.65 -10.54 -19.44
N ASN A 127 -6.57 -9.96 -19.96
CA ASN A 127 -5.21 -10.17 -19.48
C ASN A 127 -4.80 -9.17 -18.39
N ILE A 128 -5.47 -8.00 -18.32
CA ILE A 128 -5.22 -6.96 -17.30
C ILE A 128 -6.50 -6.80 -16.50
N GLN A 129 -6.50 -7.28 -15.26
CA GLN A 129 -7.65 -7.27 -14.36
C GLN A 129 -7.44 -6.30 -13.21
N MET A 130 -8.53 -5.90 -12.55
CA MET A 130 -8.49 -4.97 -11.41
C MET A 130 -9.12 -5.59 -10.17
N VAL A 131 -8.44 -5.43 -9.04
CA VAL A 131 -8.99 -5.65 -7.70
C VAL A 131 -9.27 -4.28 -7.09
N PHE A 132 -10.54 -4.03 -6.74
CA PHE A 132 -11.01 -2.71 -6.30
C PHE A 132 -10.78 -2.48 -4.79
N GLN A 133 -10.68 -1.22 -4.42
CA GLN A 133 -10.42 -0.72 -3.08
C GLN A 133 -11.46 -1.17 -2.04
N ASP A 134 -12.74 -1.06 -2.36
CA ASP A 134 -13.84 -1.35 -1.43
C ASP A 134 -14.58 -2.64 -1.82
N PRO A 135 -14.42 -3.71 -1.03
CA PRO A 135 -15.12 -4.96 -1.28
C PRO A 135 -16.64 -4.87 -1.04
N TYR A 136 -17.13 -3.83 -0.37
CA TYR A 136 -18.56 -3.64 -0.11
C TYR A 136 -19.28 -3.07 -1.34
N THR A 137 -18.67 -2.12 -2.03
CA THR A 137 -19.26 -1.47 -3.21
C THR A 137 -18.92 -2.19 -4.52
N SER A 138 -17.82 -2.98 -4.55
CA SER A 138 -17.38 -3.70 -5.75
C SER A 138 -18.14 -5.00 -6.03
N LEU A 139 -18.82 -5.57 -5.02
CA LEU A 139 -19.60 -6.80 -5.13
C LEU A 139 -21.11 -6.46 -5.13
N ASN A 140 -21.84 -6.87 -6.17
CA ASN A 140 -23.28 -6.67 -6.20
C ASN A 140 -23.97 -7.50 -5.10
N PRO A 141 -24.61 -6.86 -4.08
CA PRO A 141 -25.17 -7.56 -2.93
C PRO A 141 -26.37 -8.47 -3.27
N ARG A 142 -26.92 -8.33 -4.47
CA ARG A 142 -28.06 -9.13 -4.96
C ARG A 142 -27.65 -10.37 -5.75
N MET A 143 -26.36 -10.52 -6.05
CA MET A 143 -25.78 -11.68 -6.74
C MET A 143 -25.19 -12.66 -5.75
N THR A 144 -25.23 -13.95 -6.07
CA THR A 144 -24.49 -14.96 -5.31
C THR A 144 -22.98 -14.83 -5.57
N VAL A 145 -22.17 -15.39 -4.68
CA VAL A 145 -20.71 -15.46 -4.89
C VAL A 145 -20.38 -16.17 -6.19
N GLY A 146 -21.14 -17.23 -6.51
CA GLY A 146 -21.00 -17.96 -7.77
C GLY A 146 -21.25 -17.11 -9.00
N ASP A 147 -22.28 -16.24 -8.96
CA ASP A 147 -22.57 -15.34 -10.06
C ASP A 147 -21.51 -14.25 -10.20
N ILE A 148 -21.04 -13.68 -9.07
CA ILE A 148 -20.01 -12.63 -9.05
C ILE A 148 -18.68 -13.12 -9.64
N ILE A 149 -18.19 -14.28 -9.19
CA ILE A 149 -16.94 -14.87 -9.71
C ILE A 149 -17.14 -15.41 -11.13
N GLY A 150 -18.37 -15.85 -11.46
CA GLY A 150 -18.73 -16.40 -12.77
C GLY A 150 -19.02 -15.37 -13.85
N GLU A 151 -19.31 -14.10 -13.49
CA GLU A 151 -19.64 -13.02 -14.44
C GLU A 151 -18.58 -12.85 -15.55
N PRO A 152 -17.27 -12.86 -15.27
CA PRO A 152 -16.25 -12.80 -16.31
C PRO A 152 -16.36 -13.91 -17.36
N TYR A 153 -16.83 -15.11 -16.98
CA TYR A 153 -17.02 -16.21 -17.91
C TYR A 153 -18.25 -16.04 -18.82
N GLU A 154 -19.20 -15.19 -18.45
CA GLU A 154 -20.30 -14.82 -19.33
C GLU A 154 -19.84 -13.88 -20.44
N ILE A 155 -18.94 -12.97 -20.09
CA ILE A 155 -18.33 -12.04 -21.02
C ILE A 155 -17.33 -12.79 -21.95
N HIS A 156 -16.59 -13.77 -21.39
CA HIS A 156 -15.55 -14.55 -22.05
C HIS A 156 -15.86 -16.06 -22.03
N PRO A 157 -16.91 -16.51 -22.77
CA PRO A 157 -17.36 -17.90 -22.74
C PRO A 157 -16.32 -18.90 -23.24
N GLU A 158 -15.32 -18.45 -23.99
CA GLU A 158 -14.19 -19.24 -24.43
C GLU A 158 -13.29 -19.72 -23.29
N VAL A 159 -13.22 -18.99 -22.17
CA VAL A 159 -12.41 -19.36 -20.99
C VAL A 159 -13.09 -20.46 -20.17
N ALA A 160 -14.43 -20.40 -20.04
CA ALA A 160 -15.22 -21.38 -19.33
C ALA A 160 -16.57 -21.63 -20.03
N PRO A 161 -16.69 -22.73 -20.79
CA PRO A 161 -17.98 -23.17 -21.32
C PRO A 161 -19.01 -23.38 -20.21
N LYS A 162 -20.31 -23.18 -20.52
CA LYS A 162 -21.41 -23.19 -19.52
C LYS A 162 -21.37 -24.39 -18.56
N GLY A 163 -21.05 -25.58 -19.05
CA GLY A 163 -21.00 -26.81 -18.22
C GLY A 163 -19.85 -26.88 -17.22
N SER A 164 -18.76 -26.09 -17.39
CA SER A 164 -17.60 -26.11 -16.53
C SER A 164 -17.52 -24.93 -15.54
N ARG A 165 -18.35 -23.91 -15.70
CA ARG A 165 -18.28 -22.64 -14.94
C ARG A 165 -18.39 -22.86 -13.44
N ARG A 166 -19.38 -23.66 -12.99
CA ARG A 166 -19.59 -23.93 -11.57
C ARG A 166 -18.34 -24.52 -10.92
N ARG A 167 -17.71 -25.50 -11.55
CA ARG A 167 -16.50 -26.13 -11.05
C ARG A 167 -15.33 -25.12 -10.99
N LYS A 168 -15.11 -24.34 -12.05
CA LYS A 168 -14.06 -23.31 -12.08
C LYS A 168 -14.24 -22.27 -10.99
N VAL A 169 -15.49 -21.88 -10.69
CA VAL A 169 -15.78 -20.97 -9.58
C VAL A 169 -15.45 -21.61 -8.23
N GLN A 170 -15.76 -22.89 -8.05
CA GLN A 170 -15.42 -23.64 -6.83
C GLN A 170 -13.90 -23.79 -6.67
N ASP A 171 -13.18 -24.09 -7.75
CA ASP A 171 -11.72 -24.14 -7.77
C ASP A 171 -11.12 -22.79 -7.39
N LEU A 172 -11.66 -21.67 -7.90
CA LEU A 172 -11.20 -20.31 -7.54
C LEU A 172 -11.48 -19.95 -6.08
N LEU A 173 -12.61 -20.40 -5.52
CA LEU A 173 -12.89 -20.22 -4.09
C LEU A 173 -11.84 -20.95 -3.23
N ASP A 174 -11.48 -22.16 -3.60
CA ASP A 174 -10.44 -22.93 -2.91
C ASP A 174 -9.06 -22.24 -3.00
N VAL A 175 -8.68 -21.77 -4.19
CA VAL A 175 -7.44 -21.03 -4.46
C VAL A 175 -7.28 -19.83 -3.54
N VAL A 176 -8.38 -19.08 -3.27
CA VAL A 176 -8.33 -17.92 -2.36
C VAL A 176 -8.56 -18.30 -0.88
N GLY A 177 -8.63 -19.60 -0.56
CA GLY A 177 -8.81 -20.12 0.80
C GLY A 177 -10.23 -19.93 1.34
N LEU A 178 -11.25 -20.00 0.48
CA LEU A 178 -12.66 -20.04 0.84
C LEU A 178 -13.26 -21.41 0.54
N ASN A 179 -14.22 -21.85 1.35
CA ASN A 179 -14.91 -23.10 1.12
C ASN A 179 -15.68 -23.07 -0.23
N PRO A 180 -15.44 -24.02 -1.15
CA PRO A 180 -16.14 -24.13 -2.43
C PRO A 180 -17.67 -24.20 -2.34
N GLU A 181 -18.21 -24.68 -1.21
CA GLU A 181 -19.66 -24.74 -0.96
C GLU A 181 -20.30 -23.35 -0.76
N TYR A 182 -19.50 -22.30 -0.56
CA TYR A 182 -20.01 -20.93 -0.41
C TYR A 182 -20.52 -20.31 -1.72
N ILE A 183 -20.43 -21.02 -2.82
CA ILE A 183 -20.85 -20.56 -4.16
C ILE A 183 -22.27 -19.99 -4.21
N ASN A 184 -23.20 -20.49 -3.39
CA ASN A 184 -24.60 -20.03 -3.35
C ASN A 184 -24.88 -18.96 -2.29
N ARG A 185 -23.86 -18.51 -1.54
CA ARG A 185 -24.00 -17.46 -0.52
C ARG A 185 -23.96 -16.06 -1.15
N TYR A 186 -24.46 -15.07 -0.41
CA TYR A 186 -24.45 -13.67 -0.78
C TYR A 186 -23.34 -12.90 -0.09
N PRO A 187 -22.82 -11.79 -0.67
CA PRO A 187 -21.70 -11.01 -0.10
C PRO A 187 -21.94 -10.56 1.36
N HIS A 188 -23.14 -10.21 1.74
CA HIS A 188 -23.46 -9.76 3.10
C HIS A 188 -23.27 -10.85 4.19
N GLN A 189 -23.13 -12.11 3.81
CA GLN A 189 -22.88 -13.24 4.73
C GLN A 189 -21.39 -13.46 5.02
N PHE A 190 -20.50 -12.60 4.51
CA PHE A 190 -19.05 -12.73 4.62
C PHE A 190 -18.43 -11.56 5.38
N SER A 191 -17.31 -11.81 6.06
CA SER A 191 -16.46 -10.76 6.63
C SER A 191 -15.80 -9.90 5.55
N GLY A 192 -15.26 -8.73 5.92
CA GLY A 192 -14.54 -7.85 4.99
C GLY A 192 -13.41 -8.57 4.24
N GLY A 193 -12.56 -9.32 4.96
CA GLY A 193 -11.47 -10.08 4.36
C GLY A 193 -11.94 -11.22 3.45
N GLN A 194 -13.04 -11.89 3.78
CA GLN A 194 -13.64 -12.90 2.91
C GLN A 194 -14.22 -12.28 1.63
N ARG A 195 -14.86 -11.10 1.70
CA ARG A 195 -15.33 -10.37 0.52
C ARG A 195 -14.17 -9.93 -0.37
N GLN A 196 -13.06 -9.50 0.23
CA GLN A 196 -11.86 -9.15 -0.53
C GLN A 196 -11.31 -10.37 -1.29
N ARG A 197 -11.27 -11.55 -0.66
CA ARG A 197 -10.89 -12.81 -1.31
C ARG A 197 -11.82 -13.17 -2.47
N ILE A 198 -13.14 -12.90 -2.35
CA ILE A 198 -14.10 -13.06 -3.45
C ILE A 198 -13.78 -12.11 -4.60
N GLY A 199 -13.43 -10.85 -4.31
CA GLY A 199 -12.98 -9.86 -5.30
C GLY A 199 -11.70 -10.28 -6.02
N ILE A 200 -10.74 -10.85 -5.29
CA ILE A 200 -9.50 -11.42 -5.86
C ILE A 200 -9.84 -12.63 -6.75
N ALA A 201 -10.69 -13.57 -6.30
CA ALA A 201 -11.14 -14.72 -7.09
C ALA A 201 -11.80 -14.29 -8.41
N ARG A 202 -12.64 -13.24 -8.38
CA ARG A 202 -13.23 -12.65 -9.59
C ARG A 202 -12.16 -12.11 -10.54
N GLY A 203 -11.15 -11.40 -10.00
CA GLY A 203 -10.02 -10.90 -10.79
C GLY A 203 -9.20 -12.01 -11.46
N LEU A 204 -9.06 -13.17 -10.79
CA LEU A 204 -8.33 -14.34 -11.31
C LEU A 204 -9.12 -15.14 -12.35
N ALA A 205 -10.44 -14.96 -12.47
CA ALA A 205 -11.32 -15.83 -13.26
C ALA A 205 -10.88 -15.99 -14.72
N LEU A 206 -10.31 -14.96 -15.32
CA LEU A 206 -9.88 -14.98 -16.73
C LEU A 206 -8.42 -15.40 -16.92
N ASN A 207 -7.72 -15.86 -15.89
CA ASN A 207 -6.28 -16.15 -15.88
C ASN A 207 -5.48 -14.95 -16.42
N PRO A 208 -5.55 -13.77 -15.76
CA PRO A 208 -4.84 -12.58 -16.19
C PRO A 208 -3.33 -12.74 -16.05
N GLU A 209 -2.58 -11.90 -16.74
CA GLU A 209 -1.13 -11.78 -16.57
C GLU A 209 -0.77 -10.61 -15.65
N ILE A 210 -1.63 -9.58 -15.61
CA ILE A 210 -1.45 -8.39 -14.78
C ILE A 210 -2.70 -8.16 -13.92
N ILE A 211 -2.47 -7.92 -12.64
CA ILE A 211 -3.52 -7.46 -11.71
C ILE A 211 -3.15 -6.08 -11.20
N VAL A 212 -4.03 -5.12 -11.42
CA VAL A 212 -3.96 -3.79 -10.82
C VAL A 212 -4.77 -3.80 -9.53
N ALA A 213 -4.10 -3.79 -8.38
CA ALA A 213 -4.72 -3.82 -7.06
C ALA A 213 -4.79 -2.38 -6.50
N ASP A 214 -5.97 -1.77 -6.53
CA ASP A 214 -6.19 -0.40 -6.04
C ASP A 214 -6.62 -0.44 -4.58
N GLU A 215 -5.69 -0.15 -3.67
CA GLU A 215 -5.85 -0.18 -2.21
C GLU A 215 -6.58 -1.43 -1.67
N PRO A 216 -6.15 -2.64 -2.05
CA PRO A 216 -6.94 -3.87 -1.84
C PRO A 216 -7.11 -4.27 -0.37
N VAL A 217 -6.46 -3.58 0.55
CA VAL A 217 -6.48 -3.91 1.99
C VAL A 217 -6.85 -2.73 2.88
N SER A 218 -7.08 -1.54 2.32
CA SER A 218 -7.28 -0.30 3.09
C SER A 218 -8.49 -0.32 4.03
N ALA A 219 -9.53 -1.09 3.71
CA ALA A 219 -10.76 -1.21 4.50
C ALA A 219 -10.76 -2.41 5.47
N LEU A 220 -9.61 -3.05 5.70
CA LEU A 220 -9.49 -4.27 6.50
C LEU A 220 -8.68 -4.03 7.78
N ASP A 221 -8.96 -4.83 8.81
CA ASP A 221 -8.14 -4.85 10.04
C ASP A 221 -6.72 -5.34 9.75
N VAL A 222 -5.72 -4.87 10.50
CA VAL A 222 -4.28 -5.14 10.31
C VAL A 222 -3.96 -6.63 10.15
N SER A 223 -4.55 -7.49 10.99
CA SER A 223 -4.35 -8.95 10.92
C SER A 223 -4.91 -9.56 9.63
N VAL A 224 -6.02 -9.03 9.14
CA VAL A 224 -6.66 -9.47 7.89
C VAL A 224 -5.91 -8.90 6.68
N GLN A 225 -5.37 -7.69 6.77
CA GLN A 225 -4.49 -7.11 5.75
C GLN A 225 -3.31 -8.04 5.46
N ALA A 226 -2.58 -8.47 6.50
CA ALA A 226 -1.45 -9.38 6.35
C ALA A 226 -1.85 -10.71 5.66
N GLN A 227 -3.03 -11.26 6.00
CA GLN A 227 -3.51 -12.48 5.35
C GLN A 227 -3.81 -12.30 3.86
N VAL A 228 -4.36 -11.14 3.47
CA VAL A 228 -4.66 -10.84 2.06
C VAL A 228 -3.38 -10.56 1.27
N VAL A 229 -2.41 -9.87 1.87
CA VAL A 229 -1.10 -9.62 1.25
C VAL A 229 -0.34 -10.93 1.02
N ASN A 230 -0.27 -11.81 2.04
CA ASN A 230 0.33 -13.14 1.90
C ASN A 230 -0.41 -14.01 0.87
N LEU A 231 -1.72 -13.84 0.71
CA LEU A 231 -2.48 -14.51 -0.36
C LEU A 231 -2.04 -14.01 -1.73
N LEU A 232 -1.94 -12.69 -1.94
CA LEU A 232 -1.51 -12.10 -3.21
C LEU A 232 -0.09 -12.52 -3.58
N ASP A 233 0.82 -12.57 -2.61
CA ASP A 233 2.19 -13.05 -2.76
C ASP A 233 2.25 -14.51 -3.25
N ARG A 234 1.50 -15.40 -2.60
CA ARG A 234 1.36 -16.80 -3.02
C ARG A 234 0.78 -16.93 -4.43
N LEU A 235 -0.26 -16.15 -4.75
CA LEU A 235 -0.88 -16.16 -6.08
C LEU A 235 0.06 -15.66 -7.16
N GLN A 236 0.92 -14.69 -6.87
CA GLN A 236 1.97 -14.23 -7.78
C GLN A 236 2.91 -15.37 -8.14
N ALA A 237 3.42 -16.09 -7.15
CA ALA A 237 4.34 -17.21 -7.38
C ALA A 237 3.65 -18.39 -8.12
N GLU A 238 2.41 -18.71 -7.76
CA GLU A 238 1.68 -19.84 -8.33
C GLU A 238 1.23 -19.61 -9.78
N PHE A 239 0.76 -18.40 -10.09
CA PHE A 239 0.19 -18.05 -11.41
C PHE A 239 1.12 -17.16 -12.24
N ASN A 240 2.33 -16.86 -11.78
CA ASN A 240 3.29 -15.94 -12.42
C ASN A 240 2.65 -14.58 -12.76
N LEU A 241 1.93 -14.00 -11.81
CA LEU A 241 1.23 -12.74 -11.97
C LEU A 241 2.19 -11.55 -11.83
N SER A 242 1.94 -10.50 -12.61
CA SER A 242 2.56 -9.19 -12.38
C SER A 242 1.56 -8.28 -11.68
N TYR A 243 2.01 -7.48 -10.71
CA TYR A 243 1.15 -6.57 -9.97
C TYR A 243 1.51 -5.11 -10.17
N VAL A 244 0.50 -4.25 -10.32
CA VAL A 244 0.59 -2.84 -9.94
C VAL A 244 -0.19 -2.68 -8.64
N PHE A 245 0.54 -2.59 -7.51
CA PHE A 245 -0.04 -2.60 -6.17
C PHE A 245 -0.09 -1.17 -5.62
N ILE A 246 -1.30 -0.61 -5.54
CA ILE A 246 -1.52 0.74 -5.04
C ILE A 246 -1.91 0.68 -3.58
N ALA A 247 -1.19 1.41 -2.72
CA ALA A 247 -1.55 1.56 -1.32
C ALA A 247 -1.11 2.94 -0.78
N HIS A 248 -1.62 3.29 0.39
CA HIS A 248 -1.16 4.45 1.16
C HIS A 248 -0.24 4.04 2.32
N ASP A 249 -0.21 2.78 2.69
CA ASP A 249 0.65 2.23 3.75
C ASP A 249 1.94 1.69 3.15
N LEU A 250 3.03 2.37 3.47
CA LEU A 250 4.39 2.04 3.01
C LEU A 250 4.88 0.70 3.58
N SER A 251 4.43 0.30 4.79
CA SER A 251 4.86 -0.97 5.39
C SER A 251 4.32 -2.17 4.60
N ILE A 252 3.07 -2.08 4.14
CA ILE A 252 2.45 -3.11 3.31
C ILE A 252 3.13 -3.19 1.95
N VAL A 253 3.40 -2.03 1.34
CA VAL A 253 4.05 -1.95 0.02
C VAL A 253 5.46 -2.53 0.07
N ARG A 254 6.24 -2.23 1.12
CA ARG A 254 7.56 -2.82 1.34
C ARG A 254 7.53 -4.35 1.32
N HIS A 255 6.49 -4.95 1.88
CA HIS A 255 6.38 -6.40 2.01
C HIS A 255 6.12 -7.12 0.67
N ILE A 256 5.38 -6.50 -0.25
CA ILE A 256 4.91 -7.17 -1.47
C ILE A 256 5.62 -6.70 -2.75
N SER A 257 6.30 -5.54 -2.72
CA SER A 257 6.78 -4.90 -3.94
C SER A 257 8.26 -5.17 -4.20
N ASP A 258 8.61 -5.40 -5.46
CA ASP A 258 10.00 -5.48 -5.93
C ASP A 258 10.55 -4.06 -6.18
N ARG A 259 9.70 -3.19 -6.73
CA ARG A 259 10.01 -1.77 -6.95
C ARG A 259 8.86 -0.90 -6.46
N VAL A 260 9.19 0.34 -6.07
CA VAL A 260 8.23 1.29 -5.52
C VAL A 260 8.33 2.63 -6.26
N GLY A 261 7.19 3.13 -6.72
CA GLY A 261 7.04 4.47 -7.27
C GLY A 261 6.30 5.38 -6.29
N VAL A 262 6.93 6.46 -5.88
CA VAL A 262 6.35 7.46 -4.97
C VAL A 262 5.69 8.55 -5.79
N MET A 263 4.38 8.74 -5.61
CA MET A 263 3.56 9.65 -6.41
C MET A 263 3.12 10.87 -5.61
N TYR A 264 3.31 12.07 -6.18
CA TYR A 264 2.86 13.34 -5.62
C TYR A 264 2.20 14.22 -6.70
N LEU A 265 0.99 14.68 -6.46
CA LEU A 265 0.21 15.56 -7.37
C LEU A 265 0.30 15.13 -8.85
N GLY A 266 0.00 13.87 -9.14
CA GLY A 266 -0.09 13.35 -10.49
C GLY A 266 1.22 12.99 -11.16
N ARG A 267 2.36 12.99 -10.47
CA ARG A 267 3.69 12.62 -10.99
C ARG A 267 4.42 11.68 -10.06
N PHE A 268 5.26 10.82 -10.61
CA PHE A 268 6.29 10.17 -9.81
C PHE A 268 7.36 11.18 -9.42
N VAL A 269 7.71 11.18 -8.13
CA VAL A 269 8.79 12.00 -7.57
C VAL A 269 10.04 11.18 -7.31
N GLU A 270 9.89 9.88 -7.09
CA GLU A 270 10.97 8.93 -6.91
C GLU A 270 10.49 7.54 -7.30
N ILE A 271 11.36 6.72 -7.91
CA ILE A 271 11.08 5.33 -8.27
C ILE A 271 12.37 4.52 -8.17
N GLY A 272 12.30 3.36 -7.55
CA GLY A 272 13.45 2.51 -7.34
C GLY A 272 13.05 1.14 -6.82
N THR A 273 14.02 0.29 -6.54
CA THR A 273 13.83 -0.97 -5.82
C THR A 273 13.36 -0.70 -4.39
N ASP A 274 12.86 -1.73 -3.71
CA ASP A 274 12.50 -1.66 -2.31
C ASP A 274 13.65 -1.07 -1.46
N ALA A 275 14.86 -1.61 -1.57
CA ALA A 275 16.02 -1.14 -0.83
C ALA A 275 16.37 0.33 -1.13
N GLU A 276 16.33 0.75 -2.39
CA GLU A 276 16.61 2.14 -2.80
C GLU A 276 15.62 3.13 -2.16
N ILE A 277 14.33 2.80 -2.17
CA ILE A 277 13.29 3.71 -1.67
C ILE A 277 13.24 3.75 -0.14
N TYR A 278 13.39 2.59 0.55
CA TYR A 278 13.23 2.54 2.01
C TYR A 278 14.53 2.81 2.77
N ASP A 279 15.66 2.37 2.23
CA ASP A 279 16.95 2.49 2.92
C ASP A 279 17.77 3.70 2.44
N HIS A 280 17.58 4.14 1.19
CA HIS A 280 18.36 5.19 0.54
C HIS A 280 17.50 6.29 -0.12
N PRO A 281 16.38 6.77 0.50
CA PRO A 281 15.51 7.77 -0.10
C PRO A 281 16.23 9.08 -0.35
N THR A 282 16.05 9.65 -1.55
CA THR A 282 16.72 10.87 -1.99
C THR A 282 15.78 12.07 -2.13
N HIS A 283 14.47 11.81 -2.38
CA HIS A 283 13.49 12.89 -2.52
C HIS A 283 12.93 13.29 -1.15
N PRO A 284 12.87 14.59 -0.82
CA PRO A 284 12.37 15.05 0.48
C PRO A 284 10.96 14.56 0.83
N TYR A 285 10.07 14.43 -0.14
CA TYR A 285 8.72 13.91 0.10
C TYR A 285 8.75 12.42 0.52
N THR A 286 9.58 11.60 -0.12
CA THR A 286 9.77 10.18 0.25
C THR A 286 10.32 10.08 1.68
N GLN A 287 11.33 10.88 2.01
CA GLN A 287 11.88 10.96 3.37
C GLN A 287 10.82 11.33 4.40
N ALA A 288 9.96 12.29 4.10
CA ALA A 288 8.86 12.70 4.97
C ALA A 288 7.82 11.56 5.15
N LEU A 289 7.41 10.91 4.06
CA LEU A 289 6.48 9.78 4.11
C LEU A 289 7.04 8.62 4.96
N LEU A 290 8.28 8.23 4.71
CA LEU A 290 8.96 7.18 5.46
C LEU A 290 9.12 7.54 6.93
N SER A 291 9.42 8.82 7.25
CA SER A 291 9.51 9.29 8.63
C SER A 291 8.19 9.19 9.40
N ALA A 292 7.05 9.11 8.72
CA ALA A 292 5.73 9.01 9.33
C ALA A 292 5.29 7.56 9.62
N VAL A 293 5.95 6.56 9.02
CA VAL A 293 5.62 5.12 9.21
C VAL A 293 5.84 4.74 10.68
N PRO A 294 4.86 4.16 11.39
CA PRO A 294 5.05 3.75 12.77
C PRO A 294 6.13 2.67 12.91
N VAL A 295 7.05 2.84 13.85
CA VAL A 295 8.03 1.80 14.23
C VAL A 295 7.53 1.11 15.48
N PRO A 296 7.41 -0.23 15.48
CA PRO A 296 6.94 -0.99 16.63
C PRO A 296 7.87 -0.90 17.84
N ASP A 297 9.19 -0.77 17.61
CA ASP A 297 10.21 -0.74 18.65
C ASP A 297 10.25 0.62 19.36
N PRO A 298 10.04 0.67 20.70
CA PRO A 298 10.14 1.89 21.49
C PRO A 298 11.54 2.52 21.47
N ALA A 299 12.62 1.71 21.46
CA ALA A 299 13.99 2.20 21.45
C ALA A 299 14.34 2.88 20.12
N ALA A 300 13.86 2.35 19.00
CA ALA A 300 14.05 2.95 17.68
C ALA A 300 13.27 4.27 17.51
N ARG A 301 12.20 4.50 18.32
CA ARG A 301 11.43 5.76 18.28
C ARG A 301 12.23 6.94 18.81
N GLU A 302 13.10 6.76 19.79
CA GLU A 302 13.89 7.85 20.38
C GLU A 302 14.94 8.41 19.41
N PHE A 303 15.43 7.59 18.48
CA PHE A 303 16.44 7.98 17.49
C PHE A 303 15.85 8.50 16.17
N ARG A 304 14.51 8.53 16.05
CA ARG A 304 13.86 8.86 14.81
C ARG A 304 13.40 10.32 14.76
N GLU A 305 13.99 11.09 13.87
CA GLU A 305 13.55 12.44 13.55
C GLU A 305 12.31 12.39 12.64
N ARG A 306 11.12 12.69 13.19
CA ARG A 306 9.91 12.81 12.39
C ARG A 306 9.92 14.10 11.59
N ILE A 307 9.87 14.00 10.28
CA ILE A 307 9.77 15.14 9.38
C ILE A 307 8.31 15.60 9.30
N ILE A 308 8.02 16.76 9.86
CA ILE A 308 6.67 17.33 9.84
C ILE A 308 6.54 18.22 8.60
N LEU A 309 5.62 17.86 7.71
CA LEU A 309 5.29 18.67 6.55
C LEU A 309 4.35 19.80 6.95
N HIS A 310 4.73 21.03 6.59
CA HIS A 310 3.92 22.22 6.84
C HIS A 310 3.08 22.60 5.61
N GLY A 311 1.88 23.11 5.84
CA GLY A 311 0.95 23.53 4.79
C GLY A 311 0.10 22.41 4.21
N ASP A 312 -0.99 22.80 3.53
CA ASP A 312 -1.93 21.87 2.90
C ASP A 312 -1.39 21.32 1.58
N VAL A 313 -1.95 20.20 1.16
CA VAL A 313 -1.68 19.63 -0.17
C VAL A 313 -2.25 20.58 -1.23
N PRO A 314 -1.43 21.08 -2.17
CA PRO A 314 -1.92 21.96 -3.20
C PRO A 314 -2.98 21.30 -4.09
N SER A 315 -3.89 22.12 -4.64
CA SER A 315 -4.93 21.61 -5.51
C SER A 315 -4.36 21.06 -6.84
N PRO A 316 -4.75 19.86 -7.26
CA PRO A 316 -4.34 19.31 -8.56
C PRO A 316 -4.94 20.10 -9.75
N ALA A 317 -5.93 20.95 -9.51
CA ALA A 317 -6.45 21.86 -10.53
C ALA A 317 -5.50 23.06 -10.79
N ASN A 318 -4.73 23.44 -9.78
CA ASN A 318 -3.77 24.55 -9.87
C ASN A 318 -2.47 24.17 -9.14
N PRO A 319 -1.68 23.22 -9.67
CA PRO A 319 -0.45 22.77 -9.04
C PRO A 319 0.59 23.90 -9.04
N PRO A 320 1.51 23.94 -8.05
CA PRO A 320 2.61 24.90 -8.01
C PRO A 320 3.47 24.84 -9.30
N SER A 321 4.04 26.00 -9.68
CA SER A 321 5.04 26.09 -10.75
C SER A 321 6.32 25.33 -10.34
N GLY A 322 7.12 24.91 -11.31
CA GLY A 322 8.35 24.19 -11.06
C GLY A 322 8.13 22.86 -10.33
N CYS A 323 8.85 22.66 -9.23
CA CYS A 323 8.69 21.49 -8.37
C CYS A 323 7.35 21.54 -7.63
N ARG A 324 6.52 20.52 -7.80
CA ARG A 324 5.18 20.46 -7.18
C ARG A 324 5.21 20.36 -5.67
N PHE A 325 6.28 19.81 -5.11
CA PHE A 325 6.46 19.67 -3.67
C PHE A 325 7.03 20.92 -2.98
N ARG A 326 7.51 21.94 -3.74
CA ARG A 326 8.22 23.12 -3.21
C ARG A 326 7.51 23.85 -2.07
N THR A 327 6.18 23.90 -2.09
CA THR A 327 5.39 24.63 -1.08
C THR A 327 5.36 23.94 0.29
N ARG A 328 5.76 22.68 0.36
CA ARG A 328 5.83 21.88 1.59
C ARG A 328 7.25 21.36 1.88
N CYS A 329 8.21 21.67 1.00
CA CYS A 329 9.58 21.18 1.08
C CYS A 329 10.44 22.12 1.93
N TRP A 330 11.09 21.55 2.95
CA TRP A 330 12.04 22.31 3.81
C TRP A 330 13.35 22.67 3.12
N LYS A 331 13.64 22.04 1.97
CA LYS A 331 14.82 22.33 1.13
C LYS A 331 14.51 23.22 -0.07
N ALA A 332 13.27 23.77 -0.16
CA ALA A 332 12.87 24.57 -1.31
C ALA A 332 13.76 25.79 -1.52
N GLN A 333 14.21 25.98 -2.75
CA GLN A 333 15.02 27.11 -3.21
C GLN A 333 14.40 27.73 -4.46
N GLU A 334 14.89 28.88 -4.92
CA GLU A 334 14.40 29.59 -6.08
C GLU A 334 14.31 28.71 -7.35
N ARG A 335 15.30 27.86 -7.59
CA ARG A 335 15.28 26.92 -8.71
C ARG A 335 14.05 25.99 -8.69
N CYS A 336 13.59 25.60 -7.50
CA CYS A 336 12.39 24.77 -7.37
C CYS A 336 11.10 25.48 -7.81
N GLU A 337 11.09 26.81 -7.86
CA GLU A 337 9.96 27.58 -8.36
C GLU A 337 9.98 27.75 -9.87
N LEU A 338 11.18 27.90 -10.44
CA LEU A 338 11.40 28.23 -11.84
C LEU A 338 11.43 27.00 -12.74
N GLU A 339 12.00 25.88 -12.27
CA GLU A 339 12.25 24.67 -13.07
C GLU A 339 11.51 23.47 -12.53
N VAL A 340 10.96 22.65 -13.46
CA VAL A 340 10.38 21.35 -13.14
C VAL A 340 11.51 20.31 -13.05
N PRO A 341 11.73 19.66 -11.91
CA PRO A 341 12.73 18.61 -11.82
C PRO A 341 12.30 17.38 -12.66
N LEU A 342 13.25 16.82 -13.39
CA LEU A 342 13.03 15.59 -14.17
C LEU A 342 13.19 14.37 -13.26
N LEU A 343 12.40 13.34 -13.53
CA LEU A 343 12.57 12.03 -12.88
C LEU A 343 13.75 11.31 -13.54
N ALA A 344 14.93 11.48 -12.98
CA ALA A 344 16.19 10.92 -13.46
C ALA A 344 17.13 10.67 -12.27
N VAL A 345 18.17 9.87 -12.48
CA VAL A 345 19.25 9.74 -11.47
C VAL A 345 19.87 11.11 -11.25
N PRO A 346 19.86 11.65 -10.01
CA PRO A 346 20.43 12.96 -9.73
C PRO A 346 21.91 13.06 -10.08
N ALA A 347 22.35 14.18 -10.64
CA ALA A 347 23.73 14.37 -11.09
C ALA A 347 24.77 14.10 -9.98
N VAL A 348 24.42 14.39 -8.72
CA VAL A 348 25.30 14.15 -7.56
C VAL A 348 25.60 12.67 -7.33
N PHE A 349 24.80 11.75 -7.88
CA PHE A 349 24.97 10.31 -7.72
C PHE A 349 25.45 9.60 -9.00
N GLN A 350 25.52 10.27 -10.14
CA GLN A 350 25.81 9.63 -11.44
C GLN A 350 27.25 9.11 -11.55
N ASP A 351 28.21 9.81 -10.92
CA ASP A 351 29.64 9.50 -11.02
C ASP A 351 30.19 8.76 -9.78
N VAL A 352 29.34 8.34 -8.87
CA VAL A 352 29.71 7.64 -7.65
C VAL A 352 28.98 6.31 -7.53
N ASP A 353 29.69 5.28 -7.07
CA ASP A 353 29.08 3.99 -6.77
C ASP A 353 28.36 4.12 -5.41
N THR A 354 27.05 4.31 -5.48
CA THR A 354 26.17 4.49 -4.30
C THR A 354 24.83 3.80 -4.50
N PRO A 355 24.23 3.23 -3.44
CA PRO A 355 22.87 2.70 -3.48
C PRO A 355 21.79 3.72 -3.84
N ALA A 356 22.12 5.03 -3.80
CA ALA A 356 21.17 6.10 -4.16
C ALA A 356 21.09 6.38 -5.67
N GLN A 357 21.68 5.54 -6.53
CA GLN A 357 21.62 5.68 -7.99
C GLN A 357 20.26 5.26 -8.59
N HIS A 358 19.18 5.89 -8.14
CA HIS A 358 17.84 5.66 -8.67
C HIS A 358 17.15 6.99 -9.06
N PRO A 359 16.15 6.96 -9.96
CA PRO A 359 15.46 8.16 -10.43
C PRO A 359 14.73 8.93 -9.33
N SER A 360 15.03 10.23 -9.19
CA SER A 360 14.43 11.17 -8.25
C SER A 360 14.19 12.53 -8.88
N ALA A 361 12.98 13.07 -8.76
CA ALA A 361 12.59 14.36 -9.33
C ALA A 361 12.88 15.51 -8.36
N CYS A 362 14.16 15.68 -7.99
CA CYS A 362 14.61 16.72 -7.06
C CYS A 362 15.89 17.41 -7.56
N HIS A 363 15.91 18.74 -7.58
CA HIS A 363 17.13 19.53 -7.93
C HIS A 363 18.22 19.44 -6.85
N PHE A 364 17.83 19.13 -5.61
CA PHE A 364 18.68 19.08 -4.43
C PHE A 364 18.51 17.72 -3.71
N ALA A 365 18.54 16.65 -4.51
CA ALA A 365 18.46 15.29 -4.00
C ALA A 365 19.63 15.02 -3.03
N GLU A 366 19.32 14.42 -1.90
CA GLU A 366 20.26 14.05 -0.86
C GLU A 366 19.76 12.79 -0.19
N GLU A 367 20.60 11.78 -0.14
CA GLU A 367 20.29 10.56 0.58
C GLU A 367 20.18 10.85 2.08
N LYS A 368 19.03 10.49 2.67
CA LYS A 368 18.82 10.58 4.11
C LYS A 368 18.05 9.35 4.58
N ARG A 369 18.72 8.42 5.21
CA ARG A 369 18.06 7.28 5.84
C ARG A 369 17.17 7.76 6.98
N VAL A 370 15.90 7.39 6.94
CA VAL A 370 14.89 7.80 7.93
C VAL A 370 14.21 6.61 8.62
N VAL A 371 14.48 5.40 8.14
CA VAL A 371 14.02 4.13 8.73
C VAL A 371 15.25 3.37 9.24
N PRO A 372 15.25 2.79 10.47
CA PRO A 372 16.33 1.94 10.94
C PRO A 372 16.53 0.74 10.00
N PRO A 373 17.77 0.21 9.85
CA PRO A 373 18.04 -1.00 9.08
C PRO A 373 17.20 -2.18 9.57
N GLU A 374 16.73 -3.03 8.64
CA GLU A 374 16.17 -4.32 9.03
C GLU A 374 17.28 -5.13 9.72
N GLY A 375 16.97 -5.76 10.87
CA GLY A 375 17.93 -6.52 11.67
C GLY A 375 18.55 -5.75 12.84
N THR A 376 18.44 -4.41 12.95
CA THR A 376 18.75 -3.72 14.20
C THR A 376 17.73 -4.02 15.31
N LEU A 377 16.60 -4.62 14.96
CA LEU A 377 15.55 -5.05 15.89
C LEU A 377 15.90 -6.34 16.63
N ASP A 378 16.86 -7.12 16.15
CA ASP A 378 17.30 -8.38 16.79
C ASP A 378 18.45 -8.18 17.79
N ALA A 379 19.03 -6.98 17.86
CA ALA A 379 20.04 -6.61 18.84
C ALA A 379 19.42 -5.93 20.08
N VAL A 380 18.32 -6.46 20.62
CA VAL A 380 17.97 -6.22 22.01
C VAL A 380 18.95 -7.06 22.83
N PRO A 381 19.79 -6.47 23.69
CA PRO A 381 20.62 -7.25 24.59
C PRO A 381 19.69 -8.13 25.42
N GLY A 382 19.72 -9.42 25.17
CA GLY A 382 19.00 -10.39 25.98
C GLY A 382 19.39 -10.18 27.43
N GLU A 383 18.38 -10.10 28.31
CA GLU A 383 18.34 -10.42 29.73
C GLU A 383 19.51 -10.00 30.68
N GLY A 384 20.63 -9.46 30.18
CA GLY A 384 21.70 -8.92 31.04
C GLY A 384 21.42 -7.51 31.63
N GLY A 385 20.49 -6.76 31.04
CA GLY A 385 20.12 -5.40 31.48
C GLY A 385 19.20 -5.36 32.69
N GLN A 386 18.40 -6.40 32.90
CA GLN A 386 17.48 -6.46 34.06
C GLN A 386 18.19 -6.86 35.34
N GLU A 387 19.25 -7.68 35.29
CA GLU A 387 20.08 -8.01 36.45
C GLU A 387 20.94 -6.82 36.91
N GLN A 388 21.46 -5.99 35.99
CA GLN A 388 22.19 -4.78 36.34
C GLN A 388 21.27 -3.65 36.85
N ALA A 389 20.04 -3.53 36.37
CA ALA A 389 19.09 -2.58 36.87
C ALA A 389 18.55 -2.99 38.26
N ALA A 390 18.35 -4.30 38.49
CA ALA A 390 17.97 -4.84 39.79
C ALA A 390 19.12 -4.71 40.82
N ALA A 391 20.38 -4.95 40.41
CA ALA A 391 21.55 -4.77 41.29
C ALA A 391 21.75 -3.31 41.69
N ARG A 392 21.56 -2.34 40.77
CA ARG A 392 21.63 -0.91 41.09
C ARG A 392 20.45 -0.43 41.95
N ALA A 393 19.25 -1.00 41.81
CA ALA A 393 18.12 -0.70 42.65
C ALA A 393 18.32 -1.24 44.10
N THR A 394 18.97 -2.39 44.25
CA THR A 394 19.33 -2.97 45.57
C THR A 394 20.42 -2.18 46.26
N GLU A 395 21.47 -1.73 45.56
CA GLU A 395 22.51 -0.86 46.10
C GLU A 395 21.98 0.52 46.51
N ALA A 396 21.01 1.08 45.76
CA ALA A 396 20.38 2.35 46.15
C ALA A 396 19.44 2.22 47.36
N ALA A 397 18.84 1.04 47.57
CA ALA A 397 17.97 0.76 48.71
C ALA A 397 18.80 0.53 50.02
N GLU A 398 19.98 -0.07 49.92
CA GLU A 398 20.89 -0.23 51.08
C GLU A 398 21.57 1.07 51.50
N ALA A 399 21.75 2.03 50.59
CA ALA A 399 22.36 3.34 50.91
C ALA A 399 21.39 4.32 51.61
N THR A 400 20.06 4.04 51.62
CA THR A 400 19.06 4.89 52.26
C THR A 400 18.41 4.34 53.52
N GLY A 401 18.92 3.22 54.05
CA GLY A 401 18.40 2.54 55.27
C GLY A 401 19.12 2.84 56.55
N ALA A 402 19.02 4.07 57.09
CA ALA A 402 19.28 4.32 58.51
C ALA A 402 18.54 5.57 58.97
N THR A 403 17.70 5.39 59.95
CA THR A 403 16.90 6.28 60.87
C THR A 403 15.43 6.36 60.52
N GLY A 404 14.54 5.78 61.28
CA GLY A 404 14.17 5.89 62.64
C GLY A 404 12.70 6.17 62.85
N ALA A 405 12.04 5.29 63.61
CA ALA A 405 10.92 5.56 64.54
C ALA A 405 9.48 5.79 64.05
N THR A 406 8.69 4.75 64.27
CA THR A 406 7.40 4.73 65.02
C THR A 406 6.56 6.01 65.10
N GLU A 407 5.31 5.98 64.61
CA GLU A 407 4.11 6.28 65.45
C GLU A 407 2.82 5.77 64.81
N ALA A 408 1.94 5.28 65.69
CA ALA A 408 0.70 4.59 65.38
C ALA A 408 -0.52 5.54 65.43
N ALA A 409 -1.67 4.96 65.10
CA ALA A 409 -3.06 5.41 65.34
C ALA A 409 -3.66 6.26 64.20
N GLU A 410 -4.85 6.11 63.66
CA GLU A 410 -6.13 5.57 64.14
C GLU A 410 -7.11 5.70 62.95
N GLN A 411 -7.94 4.72 62.72
CA GLN A 411 -9.22 4.90 61.99
C GLN A 411 -10.28 5.43 62.97
N PRO A 412 -11.29 6.16 62.53
CA PRO A 412 -12.58 5.57 62.20
C PRO A 412 -13.35 6.36 61.11
N GLY A 413 -14.26 5.80 60.38
CA GLY A 413 -15.62 5.47 60.66
C GLY A 413 -16.51 5.72 59.45
N ALA A 414 -17.40 4.82 59.16
CA ALA A 414 -18.40 4.80 58.09
C ALA A 414 -19.49 5.88 58.22
N ALA A 415 -20.08 6.31 57.10
CA ALA A 415 -21.53 6.64 57.02
C ALA A 415 -22.04 6.68 55.57
N ASP A 416 -22.86 5.79 55.32
CA ASP A 416 -24.04 5.58 54.51
C ASP A 416 -24.85 6.83 54.11
N ARG A 417 -25.36 6.86 52.84
CA ARG A 417 -26.65 7.40 52.33
C ARG A 417 -26.64 7.41 50.81
N ASP A 418 -27.27 6.50 50.18
CA ASP A 418 -28.63 6.36 49.64
C ASP A 418 -29.24 7.67 49.11
N GLU A 419 -29.47 7.73 47.79
CA GLU A 419 -30.65 8.34 47.16
C GLU A 419 -30.62 8.12 45.60
N GLY A 420 -31.76 7.70 45.12
CA GLY A 420 -32.07 7.15 43.84
C GLY A 420 -32.33 8.15 42.69
N PRO A 421 -32.81 7.66 41.54
CA PRO A 421 -32.81 8.38 40.27
C PRO A 421 -34.06 9.23 40.02
N PRO A 422 -34.00 10.30 39.18
CA PRO A 422 -35.20 10.98 38.71
C PRO A 422 -35.67 10.49 37.33
N PRO A 423 -36.96 10.69 37.04
CA PRO A 423 -37.65 10.11 35.88
C PRO A 423 -37.64 11.00 34.62
N PRO A 424 -38.22 10.51 33.49
CA PRO A 424 -38.18 11.16 32.19
C PRO A 424 -39.39 12.05 31.90
N SER A 425 -39.20 13.06 31.08
CA SER A 425 -40.28 13.80 30.40
C SER A 425 -39.69 14.28 29.07
N GLY A 426 -40.29 14.18 27.92
CA GLY A 426 -41.64 14.29 27.50
C GLY A 426 -41.67 15.14 26.25
N SER A 427 -42.05 14.54 25.14
CA SER A 427 -42.72 15.04 23.91
C SER A 427 -42.76 16.54 23.56
N SER A 428 -42.44 16.90 22.27
CA SER A 428 -43.35 17.60 21.32
C SER A 428 -42.63 17.88 20.02
N ARG A 429 -43.01 17.32 18.90
CA ARG A 429 -43.87 17.72 17.80
C ARG A 429 -43.47 19.01 17.04
N ALA A 430 -43.28 18.78 15.70
CA ALA A 430 -43.71 19.56 14.53
C ALA A 430 -42.89 20.83 14.21
N VAL A 431 -42.32 20.96 13.03
CA VAL A 431 -42.83 21.17 11.66
C VAL A 431 -41.79 20.60 10.67
#